data_26911549bd1ef4bb2617d1ba9e4ccb6c
#
_entry.id   26911549bd1ef4bb2617d1ba9e4ccb6c
#
_cell.length_a   1.000
_cell.length_b   1.000
_cell.length_c   1.000
_cell.angle_alpha   90.00
_cell.angle_beta   90.00
_cell.angle_gamma   90.00
#
_symmetry.space_group_name_H-M   'P 1'
#
loop_
_entity.id
_entity.type
_entity.pdbx_description
1 polymer ?
#
loop_
_entity_poly.entity_id
_entity_poly.type
_entity_poly.pdbx_seq_one_letter_code
_entity_poly.pdbx_strand_id
1 'polypeptide(L)'
;SLQSYFNVYSVTAVSRSNKFDGYNTAFQCQMEGGMSTLITGNDENVIDYIQCVEGIDVSETLAVVVLNSPLYAGTTYFGYYSENQVTELAIAYCPIIYNLENDSFRQVLVHEAVGHGFAKLEDEYSYEENGKMPSDEINDVKMLQSYGWAQNVDFTQDENTILWSSFLNDSRYSSEGIGIYEGACTYMSGVYRPTEDSMMNTNTCGFNAPSRKAIYDMVMRRGENRETTYEEFADFDSRNASQVQTLTRTSNAISRPFTRPHFVHKSINK
;
A
#
# COMPACT_ATOMS: atom_id res chain seq x y z
N SER A 1 9.67 17.84 -7.26
CA SER A 1 9.23 16.49 -7.66
C SER A 1 9.99 15.45 -6.88
N LEU A 2 9.31 14.42 -6.36
CA LEU A 2 9.94 13.31 -5.63
C LEU A 2 10.49 12.22 -6.56
N GLN A 3 10.30 12.33 -7.86
CA GLN A 3 10.72 11.31 -8.84
C GLN A 3 12.22 11.01 -8.84
N SER A 4 13.05 12.00 -8.52
CA SER A 4 14.52 11.84 -8.47
C SER A 4 15.02 10.91 -7.37
N TYR A 5 14.17 10.53 -6.43
CA TYR A 5 14.49 9.59 -5.36
C TYR A 5 14.28 8.11 -5.76
N PHE A 6 13.73 7.87 -6.96
CA PHE A 6 13.38 6.52 -7.40
C PHE A 6 14.19 6.10 -8.62
N ASN A 7 14.76 4.90 -8.56
CA ASN A 7 15.25 4.19 -9.72
C ASN A 7 14.20 3.16 -10.13
N VAL A 8 13.83 3.14 -11.41
CA VAL A 8 12.83 2.22 -11.95
C VAL A 8 13.50 1.30 -12.97
N TYR A 9 13.39 0.00 -12.74
CA TYR A 9 13.91 -1.03 -13.61
C TYR A 9 12.77 -1.88 -14.15
N SER A 10 12.91 -2.35 -15.39
CA SER A 10 11.98 -3.30 -15.99
C SER A 10 12.70 -4.62 -16.22
N VAL A 11 12.17 -5.68 -15.64
CA VAL A 11 12.70 -7.05 -15.79
C VAL A 11 11.64 -7.90 -16.48
N THR A 12 11.99 -8.51 -17.61
CA THR A 12 11.08 -9.36 -18.36
C THR A 12 11.13 -10.78 -17.82
N ALA A 13 10.03 -11.25 -17.24
CA ALA A 13 9.89 -12.61 -16.77
C ALA A 13 9.33 -13.49 -17.90
N VAL A 14 10.05 -14.56 -18.22
CA VAL A 14 9.66 -15.51 -19.28
C VAL A 14 8.84 -16.65 -18.69
N SER A 15 7.58 -16.74 -19.10
CA SER A 15 6.65 -17.80 -18.69
C SER A 15 6.41 -18.80 -19.83
N ARG A 16 6.11 -20.06 -19.49
CA ARG A 16 5.70 -21.09 -20.47
C ARG A 16 4.26 -20.89 -20.97
N SER A 17 3.45 -20.21 -20.20
CA SER A 17 2.07 -19.87 -20.50
C SER A 17 1.86 -18.36 -20.37
N ASN A 18 0.98 -17.79 -21.17
CA ASN A 18 0.51 -16.40 -21.02
C ASN A 18 -0.79 -16.30 -20.20
N LYS A 19 -1.18 -17.40 -19.56
CA LYS A 19 -2.37 -17.47 -18.72
C LYS A 19 -1.99 -17.36 -17.26
N PHE A 20 -2.88 -16.75 -16.49
CA PHE A 20 -2.83 -16.75 -15.04
C PHE A 20 -3.33 -18.10 -14.50
N ASP A 21 -2.45 -19.11 -14.54
CA ASP A 21 -2.78 -20.51 -14.25
C ASP A 21 -1.79 -21.18 -13.26
N GLY A 22 -1.09 -20.39 -12.46
CA GLY A 22 -0.19 -20.89 -11.42
C GLY A 22 1.14 -21.42 -11.97
N TYR A 23 1.28 -22.72 -12.07
CA TYR A 23 2.57 -23.40 -12.24
C TYR A 23 3.31 -23.14 -13.56
N ASN A 24 2.64 -22.62 -14.58
CA ASN A 24 3.23 -22.38 -15.89
C ASN A 24 3.74 -20.94 -16.09
N THR A 25 3.60 -20.09 -15.09
CA THR A 25 4.12 -18.72 -15.09
C THR A 25 5.43 -18.63 -14.32
N ALA A 26 6.24 -17.61 -14.63
CA ALA A 26 7.56 -17.42 -14.00
C ALA A 26 7.47 -17.34 -12.47
N PHE A 27 6.44 -16.68 -11.96
CA PHE A 27 6.24 -16.48 -10.52
C PHE A 27 5.16 -17.36 -9.92
N GLN A 28 4.63 -18.33 -10.69
CA GLN A 28 3.61 -19.29 -10.24
C GLN A 28 2.40 -18.62 -9.59
N CYS A 29 2.01 -17.43 -10.09
CA CYS A 29 0.93 -16.67 -9.53
C CYS A 29 -0.42 -17.35 -9.76
N GLN A 30 -1.28 -17.29 -8.73
CA GLN A 30 -2.64 -17.83 -8.77
C GLN A 30 -3.55 -17.09 -7.79
N MET A 31 -4.86 -17.16 -8.02
CA MET A 31 -5.83 -16.79 -7.01
C MET A 31 -5.96 -17.92 -5.98
N GLU A 32 -6.17 -17.57 -4.72
CA GLU A 32 -6.41 -18.55 -3.66
C GLU A 32 -7.62 -19.45 -3.96
N GLY A 33 -8.59 -18.91 -4.66
CA GLY A 33 -9.80 -19.63 -5.08
C GLY A 33 -11.03 -19.31 -4.23
N GLY A 34 -12.15 -19.88 -4.59
CA GLY A 34 -13.44 -19.57 -3.97
C GLY A 34 -13.86 -18.13 -4.24
N MET A 35 -14.22 -17.40 -3.18
CA MET A 35 -14.57 -15.98 -3.24
C MET A 35 -13.39 -15.06 -2.91
N SER A 36 -12.24 -15.62 -2.56
CA SER A 36 -11.03 -14.84 -2.25
C SER A 36 -10.44 -14.22 -3.51
N THR A 37 -10.02 -12.97 -3.38
CA THR A 37 -9.27 -12.25 -4.40
C THR A 37 -7.77 -12.19 -4.11
N LEU A 38 -7.33 -12.92 -3.07
CA LEU A 38 -5.93 -13.05 -2.70
C LEU A 38 -5.12 -13.66 -3.86
N ILE A 39 -4.11 -12.94 -4.28
CA ILE A 39 -3.13 -13.41 -5.26
C ILE A 39 -1.93 -13.95 -4.51
N THR A 40 -1.58 -15.20 -4.75
CA THR A 40 -0.34 -15.80 -4.24
C THR A 40 0.67 -15.96 -5.37
N GLY A 41 1.94 -15.99 -5.03
CA GLY A 41 3.04 -16.20 -5.98
C GLY A 41 4.24 -16.86 -5.30
N ASN A 42 5.27 -17.16 -6.09
CA ASN A 42 6.54 -17.65 -5.58
C ASN A 42 7.49 -16.47 -5.36
N ASP A 43 7.60 -16.02 -4.13
CA ASP A 43 8.43 -14.87 -3.74
C ASP A 43 9.92 -15.10 -4.05
N GLU A 44 10.41 -16.33 -3.91
CA GLU A 44 11.81 -16.66 -4.20
C GLU A 44 12.13 -16.43 -5.68
N ASN A 45 11.22 -16.85 -6.56
CA ASN A 45 11.38 -16.57 -7.99
C ASN A 45 11.33 -15.06 -8.26
N VAL A 46 10.48 -14.30 -7.58
CA VAL A 46 10.44 -12.83 -7.74
C VAL A 46 11.78 -12.24 -7.30
N ILE A 47 12.31 -12.65 -6.15
CA ILE A 47 13.59 -12.17 -5.62
C ILE A 47 14.74 -12.53 -6.57
N ASP A 48 14.76 -13.73 -7.13
CA ASP A 48 15.78 -14.15 -8.12
C ASP A 48 15.76 -13.23 -9.35
N TYR A 49 14.58 -12.83 -9.82
CA TYR A 49 14.46 -11.89 -10.94
C TYR A 49 14.88 -10.46 -10.55
N ILE A 50 14.62 -9.99 -9.33
CA ILE A 50 15.12 -8.71 -8.82
C ILE A 50 16.66 -8.71 -8.85
N GLN A 51 17.29 -9.79 -8.41
CA GLN A 51 18.76 -9.92 -8.35
C GLN A 51 19.44 -9.91 -9.73
N CYS A 52 18.68 -10.09 -10.83
CA CYS A 52 19.22 -9.90 -12.18
C CYS A 52 19.57 -8.43 -12.49
N VAL A 53 19.11 -7.47 -11.69
CA VAL A 53 19.45 -6.05 -11.83
C VAL A 53 20.76 -5.78 -11.12
N GLU A 54 21.78 -5.40 -11.88
CA GLU A 54 23.11 -5.11 -11.32
C GLU A 54 23.06 -3.98 -10.30
N GLY A 55 23.66 -4.21 -9.13
CA GLY A 55 23.75 -3.22 -8.05
C GLY A 55 22.47 -2.99 -7.26
N ILE A 56 21.43 -3.80 -7.46
CA ILE A 56 20.22 -3.70 -6.69
C ILE A 56 20.43 -4.16 -5.23
N ASP A 57 19.86 -3.44 -4.30
CA ASP A 57 19.66 -3.93 -2.93
C ASP A 57 18.24 -4.48 -2.80
N VAL A 58 18.13 -5.80 -2.70
CA VAL A 58 16.84 -6.49 -2.58
C VAL A 58 16.08 -6.03 -1.33
N SER A 59 16.79 -5.76 -0.24
CA SER A 59 16.20 -5.37 1.03
C SER A 59 15.50 -3.99 0.98
N GLU A 60 15.84 -3.16 -0.01
CA GLU A 60 15.31 -1.82 -0.23
C GLU A 60 14.36 -1.74 -1.44
N THR A 61 13.97 -2.89 -2.00
CA THR A 61 13.26 -2.94 -3.27
C THR A 61 11.75 -3.09 -3.10
N LEU A 62 10.99 -2.36 -3.89
CA LEU A 62 9.59 -2.66 -4.17
C LEU A 62 9.51 -3.34 -5.54
N ALA A 63 9.09 -4.61 -5.55
CA ALA A 63 8.79 -5.35 -6.77
C ALA A 63 7.32 -5.20 -7.13
N VAL A 64 7.04 -4.75 -8.35
CA VAL A 64 5.68 -4.75 -8.92
C VAL A 64 5.59 -5.88 -9.94
N VAL A 65 4.84 -6.91 -9.62
CA VAL A 65 4.59 -8.04 -10.51
C VAL A 65 3.33 -7.76 -11.33
N VAL A 66 3.52 -7.36 -12.58
CA VAL A 66 2.42 -7.07 -13.50
C VAL A 66 1.91 -8.38 -14.10
N LEU A 67 0.64 -8.71 -13.84
CA LEU A 67 0.03 -9.97 -14.22
C LEU A 67 -0.86 -9.81 -15.45
N ASN A 68 -0.71 -10.72 -16.43
CA ASN A 68 -1.59 -10.77 -17.59
C ASN A 68 -2.95 -11.40 -17.23
N SER A 69 -3.74 -10.67 -16.45
CA SER A 69 -5.06 -11.07 -15.99
C SER A 69 -6.03 -9.87 -16.05
N PRO A 70 -7.28 -10.07 -16.50
CA PRO A 70 -8.30 -9.02 -16.52
C PRO A 70 -8.99 -8.83 -15.15
N LEU A 71 -8.62 -9.59 -14.14
CA LEU A 71 -9.27 -9.56 -12.83
C LEU A 71 -8.98 -8.25 -12.11
N TYR A 72 -10.02 -7.65 -11.53
CA TYR A 72 -9.88 -6.50 -10.63
C TYR A 72 -9.51 -7.01 -9.24
N ALA A 73 -8.23 -7.07 -8.99
CA ALA A 73 -7.64 -7.55 -7.75
C ALA A 73 -6.24 -6.94 -7.58
N GLY A 74 -5.72 -6.99 -6.38
CA GLY A 74 -4.34 -6.67 -6.06
C GLY A 74 -3.98 -7.34 -4.73
N THR A 75 -2.72 -7.62 -4.51
CA THR A 75 -2.23 -8.15 -3.24
C THR A 75 -0.78 -7.77 -3.04
N THR A 76 -0.47 -7.24 -1.88
CA THR A 76 0.89 -6.85 -1.52
C THR A 76 1.40 -7.66 -0.33
N TYR A 77 2.64 -8.11 -0.42
CA TYR A 77 3.37 -8.79 0.64
C TYR A 77 4.57 -7.96 1.07
N PHE A 78 4.81 -7.86 2.38
CA PHE A 78 5.98 -7.22 2.98
C PHE A 78 6.31 -7.88 4.32
N GLY A 79 7.36 -7.42 5.02
CA GLY A 79 7.78 -8.02 6.28
C GLY A 79 8.80 -9.13 6.09
N TYR A 80 9.60 -9.01 5.06
CA TYR A 80 10.76 -9.86 4.84
C TYR A 80 11.91 -9.45 5.77
N TYR A 81 12.67 -10.41 6.24
CA TYR A 81 13.78 -10.21 7.16
C TYR A 81 15.11 -10.52 6.50
N SER A 82 16.10 -9.71 6.80
CA SER A 82 17.53 -9.96 6.53
C SER A 82 18.32 -9.74 7.81
N GLU A 83 19.15 -10.71 8.20
CA GLU A 83 19.97 -10.61 9.42
C GLU A 83 19.17 -10.24 10.69
N ASN A 84 17.97 -10.79 10.84
CA ASN A 84 17.01 -10.52 11.92
C ASN A 84 16.46 -9.09 11.97
N GLN A 85 16.64 -8.30 10.92
CA GLN A 85 16.01 -6.99 10.77
C GLN A 85 14.94 -7.04 9.70
N VAL A 86 13.82 -6.37 9.96
CA VAL A 86 12.78 -6.19 8.95
C VAL A 86 13.33 -5.31 7.83
N THR A 87 13.03 -5.70 6.59
CA THR A 87 13.48 -4.98 5.39
C THR A 87 12.35 -4.15 4.80
N GLU A 88 12.67 -3.26 3.88
CA GLU A 88 11.68 -2.51 3.11
C GLU A 88 11.17 -3.30 1.88
N LEU A 89 11.72 -4.49 1.62
CA LEU A 89 11.25 -5.34 0.52
C LEU A 89 9.73 -5.51 0.57
N ALA A 90 9.09 -5.24 -0.55
CA ALA A 90 7.69 -5.56 -0.77
C ALA A 90 7.48 -6.14 -2.16
N ILE A 91 6.49 -7.01 -2.30
CA ILE A 91 6.07 -7.59 -3.58
C ILE A 91 4.59 -7.29 -3.77
N ALA A 92 4.27 -6.48 -4.76
CA ALA A 92 2.92 -6.10 -5.13
C ALA A 92 2.50 -6.82 -6.42
N TYR A 93 1.49 -7.67 -6.35
CA TYR A 93 0.91 -8.37 -7.49
C TYR A 93 -0.25 -7.55 -8.06
N CYS A 94 -0.09 -7.05 -9.29
CA CYS A 94 -1.04 -6.14 -9.93
C CYS A 94 -1.50 -6.70 -11.29
N PRO A 95 -2.72 -7.24 -11.39
CA PRO A 95 -3.33 -7.60 -12.67
C PRO A 95 -3.54 -6.38 -13.58
N ILE A 96 -3.37 -6.56 -14.89
CA ILE A 96 -3.47 -5.46 -15.88
C ILE A 96 -4.90 -4.88 -15.99
N ILE A 97 -5.93 -5.65 -15.68
CA ILE A 97 -7.32 -5.20 -15.73
C ILE A 97 -7.62 -4.53 -17.09
N TYR A 98 -7.81 -5.36 -18.12
CA TYR A 98 -8.02 -5.03 -19.54
C TYR A 98 -6.78 -4.50 -20.27
N ASN A 99 -6.16 -3.39 -19.85
CA ASN A 99 -4.94 -2.84 -20.46
C ASN A 99 -4.23 -1.87 -19.49
N LEU A 100 -2.98 -1.53 -19.81
CA LEU A 100 -2.12 -0.69 -18.95
C LEU A 100 -2.59 0.79 -18.85
N GLU A 101 -3.46 1.25 -19.74
CA GLU A 101 -3.99 2.62 -19.75
C GLU A 101 -5.32 2.71 -18.99
N ASN A 102 -5.88 1.57 -18.55
CA ASN A 102 -7.13 1.53 -17.82
C ASN A 102 -6.99 2.17 -16.43
N ASP A 103 -7.92 3.03 -16.06
CA ASP A 103 -7.90 3.71 -14.77
C ASP A 103 -7.95 2.72 -13.60
N SER A 104 -8.68 1.62 -13.72
CA SER A 104 -8.72 0.58 -12.68
C SER A 104 -7.35 -0.07 -12.46
N PHE A 105 -6.56 -0.31 -13.52
CA PHE A 105 -5.19 -0.80 -13.37
C PHE A 105 -4.31 0.23 -12.65
N ARG A 106 -4.40 1.51 -13.03
CA ARG A 106 -3.63 2.57 -12.37
C ARG A 106 -4.01 2.73 -10.91
N GLN A 107 -5.30 2.65 -10.59
CA GLN A 107 -5.80 2.72 -9.22
C GLN A 107 -5.29 1.56 -8.38
N VAL A 108 -5.38 0.33 -8.87
CA VAL A 108 -4.85 -0.86 -8.19
C VAL A 108 -3.33 -0.74 -8.01
N LEU A 109 -2.62 -0.34 -9.07
CA LEU A 109 -1.16 -0.15 -9.00
C LEU A 109 -0.77 0.88 -7.93
N VAL A 110 -1.47 2.01 -7.85
CA VAL A 110 -1.19 3.06 -6.85
C VAL A 110 -1.53 2.57 -5.44
N HIS A 111 -2.66 1.90 -5.26
CA HIS A 111 -3.06 1.31 -3.98
C HIS A 111 -2.04 0.28 -3.49
N GLU A 112 -1.75 -0.73 -4.31
CA GLU A 112 -0.87 -1.85 -3.94
C GLU A 112 0.60 -1.43 -3.84
N ALA A 113 1.13 -0.80 -4.90
CA ALA A 113 2.55 -0.51 -4.94
C ALA A 113 2.93 0.72 -4.10
N VAL A 114 2.18 1.83 -4.20
CA VAL A 114 2.51 3.05 -3.45
C VAL A 114 1.97 2.98 -2.03
N GLY A 115 0.69 2.61 -1.85
CA GLY A 115 0.05 2.53 -0.54
C GLY A 115 0.69 1.45 0.33
N HIS A 116 0.48 0.20 -0.03
CA HIS A 116 0.99 -0.92 0.77
C HIS A 116 2.49 -1.18 0.56
N GLY A 117 2.94 -1.27 -0.69
CA GLY A 117 4.30 -1.71 -1.00
C GLY A 117 5.38 -0.71 -0.59
N PHE A 118 5.20 0.58 -0.87
CA PHE A 118 6.17 1.62 -0.57
C PHE A 118 5.94 2.24 0.80
N ALA A 119 4.76 2.80 1.05
CA ALA A 119 4.47 3.55 2.28
C ALA A 119 3.99 2.68 3.44
N LYS A 120 3.78 1.37 3.21
CA LYS A 120 3.34 0.40 4.23
C LYS A 120 2.04 0.84 4.93
N LEU A 121 1.12 1.46 4.17
CA LEU A 121 -0.19 1.86 4.67
C LEU A 121 -1.09 0.64 4.84
N GLU A 122 -2.03 0.73 5.77
CA GLU A 122 -3.13 -0.22 5.93
C GLU A 122 -4.33 0.18 5.07
N ASP A 123 -5.24 -0.78 4.83
CA ASP A 123 -6.52 -0.52 4.21
C ASP A 123 -7.42 0.33 5.11
N GLU A 124 -8.09 1.32 4.52
CA GLU A 124 -9.05 2.18 5.20
C GLU A 124 -10.50 1.72 5.00
N TYR A 125 -10.73 0.59 4.32
CA TYR A 125 -12.06 -0.02 4.17
C TYR A 125 -12.35 -1.07 5.25
N SER A 126 -13.64 -1.40 5.37
CA SER A 126 -14.14 -2.41 6.31
C SER A 126 -15.22 -3.28 5.66
N TYR A 127 -15.38 -4.50 6.16
CA TYR A 127 -16.44 -5.44 5.78
C TYR A 127 -17.38 -5.68 6.96
N GLU A 128 -18.70 -5.69 6.71
CA GLU A 128 -19.70 -5.85 7.77
C GLU A 128 -19.52 -7.16 8.55
N GLU A 129 -19.12 -8.22 7.87
CA GLU A 129 -18.91 -9.55 8.45
C GLU A 129 -17.74 -9.62 9.44
N ASN A 130 -16.76 -8.71 9.36
CA ASN A 130 -15.60 -8.78 10.22
C ASN A 130 -15.80 -8.19 11.62
N GLY A 131 -16.83 -7.38 11.82
CA GLY A 131 -17.18 -6.84 13.13
C GLY A 131 -16.08 -6.02 13.79
N LYS A 132 -15.73 -6.35 15.05
CA LYS A 132 -14.71 -5.64 15.81
C LYS A 132 -13.33 -6.26 15.62
N MET A 133 -12.31 -5.41 15.45
CA MET A 133 -10.92 -5.85 15.31
C MET A 133 -10.42 -6.57 16.57
N PRO A 134 -9.86 -7.78 16.42
CA PRO A 134 -9.30 -8.56 17.55
C PRO A 134 -8.06 -7.88 18.16
N SER A 135 -7.80 -8.14 19.44
CA SER A 135 -6.69 -7.50 20.17
C SER A 135 -5.30 -7.93 19.67
N ASP A 136 -5.17 -9.14 19.18
CA ASP A 136 -3.94 -9.67 18.60
C ASP A 136 -3.62 -8.95 17.28
N GLU A 137 -4.60 -8.75 16.41
CA GLU A 137 -4.41 -7.99 15.18
C GLU A 137 -4.13 -6.49 15.44
N ILE A 138 -4.76 -5.91 16.48
CA ILE A 138 -4.39 -4.55 16.94
C ILE A 138 -2.91 -4.50 17.35
N ASN A 139 -2.42 -5.51 18.05
CA ASN A 139 -1.01 -5.58 18.46
C ASN A 139 -0.08 -5.75 17.27
N ASP A 140 -0.48 -6.51 16.26
CA ASP A 140 0.28 -6.68 15.02
C ASP A 140 0.42 -5.34 14.28
N VAL A 141 -0.66 -4.59 14.11
CA VAL A 141 -0.58 -3.25 13.49
C VAL A 141 0.23 -2.28 14.34
N LYS A 142 0.12 -2.31 15.67
CA LYS A 142 0.97 -1.51 16.56
C LYS A 142 2.46 -1.87 16.44
N MET A 143 2.78 -3.13 16.21
CA MET A 143 4.14 -3.55 15.89
C MET A 143 4.61 -2.90 14.57
N LEU A 144 3.77 -2.90 13.53
CA LEU A 144 4.09 -2.20 12.27
C LEU A 144 4.28 -0.70 12.50
N GLN A 145 3.46 -0.07 13.33
CA GLN A 145 3.60 1.34 13.68
C GLN A 145 4.91 1.65 14.38
N SER A 146 5.47 0.69 15.14
CA SER A 146 6.80 0.84 15.75
C SER A 146 7.95 0.92 14.73
N TYR A 147 7.73 0.44 13.50
CA TYR A 147 8.65 0.60 12.37
C TYR A 147 8.40 1.90 11.56
N GLY A 148 7.40 2.70 11.97
CA GLY A 148 6.94 3.86 11.22
C GLY A 148 6.01 3.51 10.04
N TRP A 149 5.47 2.29 10.01
CA TRP A 149 4.50 1.80 9.04
C TRP A 149 3.06 1.96 9.56
N ALA A 150 2.04 1.66 8.75
CA ALA A 150 0.62 1.72 9.13
C ALA A 150 0.20 3.08 9.75
N GLN A 151 0.75 4.19 9.26
CA GLN A 151 0.56 5.54 9.82
C GLN A 151 -0.79 6.17 9.47
N ASN A 152 -1.61 5.51 8.67
CA ASN A 152 -2.94 5.96 8.24
C ASN A 152 -4.10 5.33 9.02
N VAL A 153 -3.82 4.52 10.02
CA VAL A 153 -4.83 3.95 10.93
C VAL A 153 -4.42 4.08 12.38
N ASP A 154 -5.39 4.12 13.29
CA ASP A 154 -5.13 4.20 14.73
C ASP A 154 -6.25 3.52 15.53
N PHE A 155 -6.04 3.33 16.84
CA PHE A 155 -6.92 2.59 17.75
C PHE A 155 -7.49 3.49 18.86
N THR A 156 -7.26 4.81 18.81
CA THR A 156 -7.78 5.80 19.73
C THR A 156 -8.74 6.78 19.06
N GLN A 157 -9.69 7.32 19.81
CA GLN A 157 -10.55 8.43 19.40
C GLN A 157 -10.12 9.75 20.02
N ASP A 158 -9.03 9.76 20.79
CA ASP A 158 -8.54 10.99 21.42
C ASP A 158 -7.84 11.85 20.37
N GLU A 159 -8.46 13.00 20.06
CA GLU A 159 -7.97 13.98 19.08
C GLU A 159 -6.56 14.50 19.37
N ASN A 160 -6.10 14.41 20.63
CA ASN A 160 -4.77 14.86 21.02
C ASN A 160 -3.67 13.82 20.81
N THR A 161 -4.03 12.54 20.74
CA THR A 161 -3.07 11.44 20.70
C THR A 161 -3.13 10.60 19.44
N ILE A 162 -4.19 10.74 18.64
CA ILE A 162 -4.32 10.04 17.36
C ILE A 162 -3.18 10.40 16.40
N LEU A 163 -2.70 9.47 15.61
CA LEU A 163 -1.51 9.65 14.76
C LEU A 163 -1.59 10.87 13.83
N TRP A 164 -2.78 11.25 13.41
CA TRP A 164 -3.01 12.44 12.55
C TRP A 164 -3.56 13.65 13.30
N SER A 165 -3.35 13.74 14.63
CA SER A 165 -3.82 14.86 15.47
C SER A 165 -3.45 16.24 14.93
N SER A 166 -2.23 16.37 14.38
CA SER A 166 -1.75 17.62 13.80
C SER A 166 -2.58 18.12 12.62
N PHE A 167 -3.30 17.25 11.93
CA PHE A 167 -4.13 17.61 10.78
C PHE A 167 -5.55 18.05 11.16
N LEU A 168 -6.08 17.61 12.31
CA LEU A 168 -7.49 17.80 12.68
C LEU A 168 -7.92 19.26 12.74
N ASN A 169 -7.02 20.15 13.19
CA ASN A 169 -7.31 21.58 13.36
C ASN A 169 -6.47 22.46 12.41
N ASP A 170 -5.81 21.89 11.42
CA ASP A 170 -5.04 22.66 10.47
C ASP A 170 -5.91 23.13 9.31
N SER A 171 -6.05 24.46 9.18
CA SER A 171 -6.88 25.07 8.15
C SER A 171 -6.44 24.76 6.71
N ARG A 172 -5.17 24.36 6.52
CA ARG A 172 -4.65 23.93 5.20
C ARG A 172 -5.38 22.71 4.67
N TYR A 173 -5.90 21.87 5.57
CA TYR A 173 -6.58 20.61 5.24
C TYR A 173 -8.09 20.62 5.49
N SER A 174 -8.68 21.78 5.78
CA SER A 174 -10.10 21.92 6.11
C SER A 174 -11.06 21.39 5.02
N SER A 175 -10.62 21.37 3.76
CA SER A 175 -11.40 20.87 2.63
C SER A 175 -11.31 19.35 2.43
N GLU A 176 -10.41 18.67 3.12
CA GLU A 176 -10.20 17.22 2.96
C GLU A 176 -11.09 16.37 3.88
N GLY A 177 -11.82 16.99 4.81
CA GLY A 177 -12.71 16.27 5.73
C GLY A 177 -11.96 15.35 6.69
N ILE A 178 -10.76 15.75 7.12
CA ILE A 178 -9.97 14.96 8.08
C ILE A 178 -10.70 14.93 9.42
N GLY A 179 -10.88 13.74 9.97
CA GLY A 179 -11.58 13.46 11.21
C GLY A 179 -11.14 12.14 11.82
N ILE A 180 -12.04 11.51 12.57
CA ILE A 180 -11.83 10.20 13.17
C ILE A 180 -13.01 9.32 12.76
N TYR A 181 -12.81 8.49 11.75
CA TYR A 181 -13.85 7.64 11.17
C TYR A 181 -13.60 6.19 11.60
N GLU A 182 -14.60 5.56 12.19
CA GLU A 182 -14.47 4.16 12.62
C GLU A 182 -14.56 3.22 11.41
N GLY A 183 -13.77 2.17 11.43
CA GLY A 183 -13.70 1.14 10.40
C GLY A 183 -12.49 1.30 9.48
N ALA A 184 -11.56 0.33 9.58
CA ALA A 184 -10.38 0.16 8.74
C ALA A 184 -9.82 -1.25 8.90
N CYS A 185 -8.70 -1.59 8.27
CA CYS A 185 -8.06 -2.89 8.36
C CYS A 185 -9.04 -4.05 8.11
N THR A 186 -10.05 -3.84 7.26
CA THR A 186 -11.18 -4.72 6.99
C THR A 186 -12.22 -4.86 8.13
N TYR A 187 -12.01 -4.29 9.31
CA TYR A 187 -12.90 -4.37 10.48
C TYR A 187 -13.82 -3.16 10.60
N MET A 188 -15.07 -3.39 11.04
CA MET A 188 -16.08 -2.34 11.19
C MET A 188 -15.85 -1.44 12.40
N SER A 189 -15.19 -1.94 13.45
CA SER A 189 -14.99 -1.18 14.69
C SER A 189 -13.69 -1.53 15.42
N GLY A 190 -13.28 -0.63 16.32
CA GLY A 190 -12.06 -0.77 17.11
C GLY A 190 -10.80 -0.29 16.41
N VAL A 191 -10.92 0.25 15.22
CA VAL A 191 -9.85 0.85 14.42
C VAL A 191 -10.41 2.04 13.66
N TYR A 192 -9.61 3.08 13.48
CA TYR A 192 -10.02 4.36 12.92
C TYR A 192 -9.15 4.76 11.74
N ARG A 193 -9.73 5.54 10.81
CA ARG A 193 -9.09 6.12 9.63
C ARG A 193 -9.30 7.63 9.58
N PRO A 194 -8.47 8.40 8.83
CA PRO A 194 -8.49 9.85 8.89
C PRO A 194 -9.58 10.52 8.04
N THR A 195 -10.10 9.84 7.02
CA THR A 195 -11.14 10.41 6.13
C THR A 195 -12.23 9.40 5.83
N GLU A 196 -13.40 9.89 5.40
CA GLU A 196 -14.49 9.01 4.97
C GLU A 196 -14.09 8.16 3.78
N ASP A 197 -13.35 8.74 2.82
CA ASP A 197 -12.88 8.07 1.61
C ASP A 197 -11.44 8.48 1.25
N SER A 198 -10.70 7.57 0.63
CA SER A 198 -9.31 7.75 0.20
C SER A 198 -8.88 6.71 -0.82
N MET A 199 -7.65 6.83 -1.34
CA MET A 199 -7.01 5.80 -2.16
C MET A 199 -6.98 4.44 -1.44
N MET A 200 -6.74 4.42 -0.12
CA MET A 200 -6.69 3.19 0.68
C MET A 200 -8.08 2.68 1.08
N ASN A 201 -9.16 3.36 0.69
CA ASN A 201 -10.53 2.92 0.91
C ASN A 201 -11.20 2.45 -0.40
N THR A 202 -11.49 3.35 -1.33
CA THR A 202 -12.26 3.00 -2.55
C THR A 202 -11.44 2.99 -3.83
N ASN A 203 -10.17 3.36 -3.79
CA ASN A 203 -9.27 3.53 -4.94
C ASN A 203 -9.68 4.63 -5.95
N THR A 204 -10.77 5.33 -5.71
CA THR A 204 -11.35 6.29 -6.67
C THR A 204 -10.95 7.73 -6.42
N CYS A 205 -10.36 8.02 -5.29
CA CYS A 205 -9.81 9.33 -4.92
C CYS A 205 -8.32 9.24 -4.60
N GLY A 206 -7.67 10.36 -4.35
CA GLY A 206 -6.27 10.41 -3.98
C GLY A 206 -6.02 9.93 -2.55
N PHE A 207 -4.75 9.83 -2.18
CA PHE A 207 -4.37 9.65 -0.79
C PHE A 207 -4.81 10.87 0.05
N ASN A 208 -5.36 10.63 1.22
CA ASN A 208 -5.61 11.70 2.20
C ASN A 208 -4.29 12.28 2.75
N ALA A 209 -4.34 13.43 3.41
CA ALA A 209 -3.13 14.12 3.85
C ALA A 209 -2.25 13.30 4.82
N PRO A 210 -2.78 12.57 5.82
CA PRO A 210 -1.98 11.66 6.64
C PRO A 210 -1.26 10.58 5.84
N SER A 211 -1.92 9.96 4.86
CA SER A 211 -1.31 8.99 3.96
C SER A 211 -0.23 9.61 3.07
N ARG A 212 -0.47 10.83 2.55
CA ARG A 212 0.56 11.57 1.78
C ARG A 212 1.77 11.93 2.64
N LYS A 213 1.54 12.24 3.94
CA LYS A 213 2.65 12.44 4.89
C LYS A 213 3.46 11.18 5.08
N ALA A 214 2.83 10.03 5.29
CA ALA A 214 3.53 8.76 5.43
C ALA A 214 4.38 8.44 4.18
N ILE A 215 3.83 8.68 2.98
CA ILE A 215 4.58 8.54 1.71
C ILE A 215 5.78 9.50 1.67
N TYR A 216 5.58 10.77 2.04
CA TYR A 216 6.65 11.77 2.07
C TYR A 216 7.75 11.40 3.06
N ASP A 217 7.39 11.02 4.28
CA ASP A 217 8.32 10.60 5.33
C ASP A 217 9.15 9.40 4.87
N MET A 218 8.51 8.42 4.21
CA MET A 218 9.20 7.25 3.65
C MET A 218 10.21 7.66 2.57
N VAL A 219 9.85 8.59 1.67
CA VAL A 219 10.79 9.10 0.64
C VAL A 219 11.98 9.79 1.29
N MET A 220 11.78 10.64 2.29
CA MET A 220 12.87 11.36 2.96
C MET A 220 13.74 10.44 3.79
N ARG A 221 13.15 9.49 4.50
CA ARG A 221 13.89 8.50 5.28
C ARG A 221 14.76 7.64 4.39
N ARG A 222 14.24 7.13 3.27
CA ARG A 222 14.99 6.25 2.36
C ARG A 222 15.91 7.01 1.41
N GLY A 223 15.50 8.16 0.91
CA GLY A 223 16.27 8.95 -0.07
C GLY A 223 17.32 9.85 0.54
N GLU A 224 17.09 10.36 1.76
CA GLU A 224 17.97 11.33 2.44
C GLU A 224 18.44 10.84 3.81
N ASN A 225 17.99 9.68 4.28
CA ASN A 225 18.29 9.11 5.61
C ASN A 225 18.01 10.10 6.75
N ARG A 226 16.84 10.73 6.71
CA ARG A 226 16.42 11.72 7.71
C ARG A 226 14.94 11.63 8.03
N GLU A 227 14.61 12.05 9.23
CA GLU A 227 13.24 12.30 9.66
C GLU A 227 12.74 13.66 9.13
N THR A 228 11.43 13.82 9.10
CA THR A 228 10.74 15.04 8.67
C THR A 228 9.89 15.61 9.79
N THR A 229 9.60 16.91 9.72
CA THR A 229 8.63 17.53 10.61
C THR A 229 7.26 17.66 9.94
N TYR A 230 6.22 17.83 10.74
CA TYR A 230 4.87 18.11 10.22
C TYR A 230 4.85 19.37 9.33
N GLU A 231 5.48 20.46 9.77
CA GLU A 231 5.49 21.70 9.00
C GLU A 231 6.27 21.60 7.69
N GLU A 232 7.36 20.85 7.67
CA GLU A 232 8.10 20.59 6.44
C GLU A 232 7.21 19.85 5.40
N PHE A 233 6.48 18.83 5.85
CA PHE A 233 5.54 18.14 4.99
C PHE A 233 4.43 19.07 4.52
N ALA A 234 3.80 19.83 5.43
CA ALA A 234 2.66 20.67 5.10
C ALA A 234 3.05 21.79 4.11
N ASP A 235 4.26 22.34 4.24
CA ASP A 235 4.82 23.29 3.27
C ASP A 235 5.06 22.63 1.91
N PHE A 236 5.54 21.41 1.89
CA PHE A 236 5.71 20.63 0.65
C PHE A 236 4.36 20.33 0.02
N ASP A 237 3.41 19.80 0.77
CA ASP A 237 2.10 19.36 0.30
C ASP A 237 1.28 20.53 -0.25
N SER A 238 1.26 21.68 0.42
CA SER A 238 0.55 22.89 -0.02
C SER A 238 1.02 23.38 -1.39
N ARG A 239 2.31 23.24 -1.70
CA ARG A 239 2.88 23.61 -3.01
C ARG A 239 2.56 22.61 -4.13
N ASN A 240 2.18 21.38 -3.78
CA ASN A 240 1.94 20.29 -4.71
C ASN A 240 0.46 19.89 -4.81
N ALA A 241 -0.37 20.22 -3.83
CA ALA A 241 -1.79 19.86 -3.78
C ALA A 241 -2.60 20.41 -4.96
N SER A 242 -2.24 21.57 -5.52
CA SER A 242 -2.90 22.16 -6.69
C SER A 242 -2.70 21.37 -7.99
N GLN A 243 -1.86 20.34 -8.00
CA GLN A 243 -1.62 19.46 -9.14
C GLN A 243 -2.35 18.11 -9.04
N VAL A 244 -3.02 17.84 -7.92
CA VAL A 244 -3.87 16.67 -7.78
C VAL A 244 -5.14 16.90 -8.60
N GLN A 245 -5.15 16.41 -9.83
CA GLN A 245 -6.39 16.30 -10.60
C GLN A 245 -7.33 15.41 -9.79
N THR A 246 -8.46 15.96 -9.41
CA THR A 246 -9.59 15.19 -8.89
C THR A 246 -9.92 14.14 -9.94
N LEU A 247 -9.55 12.89 -9.69
CA LEU A 247 -9.98 11.77 -10.53
C LEU A 247 -11.51 11.76 -10.40
N THR A 248 -12.18 12.12 -11.50
CA THR A 248 -13.62 12.25 -11.53
C THR A 248 -14.23 10.90 -11.16
N ARG A 249 -15.02 10.89 -10.12
CA ARG A 249 -15.76 9.76 -9.60
C ARG A 249 -16.61 9.14 -10.70
N THR A 250 -16.16 8.06 -11.32
CA THR A 250 -17.04 7.16 -12.06
C THR A 250 -17.70 6.25 -11.05
N SER A 251 -18.95 6.50 -10.77
CA SER A 251 -19.77 5.80 -9.79
C SER A 251 -20.16 4.40 -10.26
N ASN A 252 -19.23 3.48 -10.29
CA ASN A 252 -19.54 2.06 -10.28
C ASN A 252 -18.96 1.52 -8.99
N ALA A 253 -19.82 1.28 -8.01
CA ALA A 253 -19.48 0.54 -6.81
C ALA A 253 -19.04 -0.87 -7.24
N ILE A 254 -17.77 -1.02 -7.49
CA ILE A 254 -17.17 -2.33 -7.74
C ILE A 254 -17.10 -3.00 -6.37
N SER A 255 -17.68 -4.18 -6.24
CA SER A 255 -17.54 -4.99 -5.03
C SER A 255 -16.03 -5.17 -4.77
N ARG A 256 -15.62 -4.87 -3.58
CA ARG A 256 -14.22 -4.73 -3.21
C ARG A 256 -13.48 -6.06 -3.28
N PRO A 257 -12.51 -6.20 -4.18
CA PRO A 257 -11.79 -7.44 -4.36
C PRO A 257 -10.43 -7.47 -3.67
N PHE A 258 -10.13 -6.50 -2.78
CA PHE A 258 -8.80 -6.43 -2.17
C PHE A 258 -8.76 -7.19 -0.86
N THR A 259 -7.60 -7.80 -0.60
CA THR A 259 -7.23 -8.39 0.68
C THR A 259 -6.23 -7.49 1.37
N ARG A 260 -6.23 -7.45 2.71
CA ARG A 260 -5.22 -6.73 3.47
C ARG A 260 -3.81 -7.09 3.00
N PRO A 261 -2.87 -6.16 3.07
CA PRO A 261 -1.47 -6.46 2.82
C PRO A 261 -0.99 -7.53 3.82
N HIS A 262 -0.10 -8.40 3.36
CA HIS A 262 0.35 -9.53 4.14
C HIS A 262 1.75 -9.31 4.69
N PHE A 263 1.86 -9.31 6.02
CA PHE A 263 3.14 -9.33 6.73
C PHE A 263 3.63 -10.79 6.81
N VAL A 264 4.70 -11.12 6.08
CA VAL A 264 5.05 -12.53 5.80
C VAL A 264 6.03 -13.17 6.77
N HIS A 265 6.74 -12.44 7.63
CA HIS A 265 7.74 -12.98 8.56
C HIS A 265 8.72 -13.97 7.92
N LYS A 266 9.22 -13.65 6.73
CA LYS A 266 10.06 -14.55 5.93
C LYS A 266 11.46 -13.98 5.79
N SER A 267 12.50 -14.79 6.09
CA SER A 267 13.89 -14.42 5.82
C SER A 267 14.19 -14.48 4.33
N ILE A 268 14.86 -13.45 3.82
CA ILE A 268 15.47 -13.47 2.49
C ILE A 268 16.91 -13.97 2.62
N ASN A 269 17.24 -14.99 1.87
CA ASN A 269 18.62 -15.46 1.76
C ASN A 269 19.38 -14.51 0.81
N LYS A 270 20.55 -14.06 1.27
CA LYS A 270 21.47 -13.29 0.43
C LYS A 270 22.23 -14.22 -0.47
#